data_57531632ebdd70b4a5c7cfb3d889693a
#
_entry.id   57531632ebdd70b4a5c7cfb3d889693a
#
_cell.length_a   1.000
_cell.length_b   1.000
_cell.length_c   1.000
_cell.angle_alpha   90.00
_cell.angle_beta   90.00
_cell.angle_gamma   90.00
#
_symmetry.space_group_name_H-M   'P 1'
#
loop_
_entity.id
_entity.type
_entity.pdbx_description
1 polymer ?
#
loop_
_entity_poly.entity_id
_entity_poly.type
_entity_poly.pdbx_seq_one_letter_code
_entity_poly.pdbx_strand_id
1 'polypeptide(L)'
;MCYINIIMKKYTVLLLNGPNLQLLGMREPEIYGRTTLADIVCRVKELGGELGCEVVDYQSNVEGFLVDRIAQAYSEKIDGIIFNPAAYTHTSVALRDALAAVKIPTVEVHLSNIASRDEFRHNSLTLPVSLGVIAGFGADGYLLALRALVSHLEKQEHKLS
;
A
#
# COMPACT_ATOMS: atom_id res chain seq x y z
N MET A 1 -13.73 -11.19 -34.96
CA MET A 1 -12.48 -10.46 -34.70
C MET A 1 -12.44 -10.10 -33.25
N CYS A 2 -11.67 -10.84 -32.42
CA CYS A 2 -11.46 -10.48 -31.02
C CYS A 2 -10.49 -9.31 -30.98
N TYR A 3 -10.97 -8.12 -30.64
CA TYR A 3 -10.09 -7.01 -30.26
C TYR A 3 -9.45 -7.36 -28.92
N ILE A 4 -8.19 -7.77 -28.93
CA ILE A 4 -7.37 -7.80 -27.72
C ILE A 4 -7.16 -6.33 -27.36
N ASN A 5 -7.94 -5.84 -26.39
CA ASN A 5 -7.63 -4.56 -25.75
C ASN A 5 -6.32 -4.77 -24.98
N ILE A 6 -5.20 -4.42 -25.58
CA ILE A 6 -3.94 -4.28 -24.87
C ILE A 6 -4.12 -3.03 -24.00
N ILE A 7 -4.51 -3.24 -22.74
CA ILE A 7 -4.50 -2.15 -21.75
C ILE A 7 -3.03 -1.77 -21.58
N MET A 8 -2.64 -0.63 -22.16
CA MET A 8 -1.28 -0.11 -21.97
C MET A 8 -1.11 0.25 -20.50
N LYS A 9 -0.06 -0.26 -19.87
CA LYS A 9 0.35 0.08 -18.50
C LYS A 9 0.54 1.59 -18.41
N LYS A 10 -0.29 2.24 -17.58
CA LYS A 10 -0.29 3.68 -17.40
C LYS A 10 0.47 4.10 -16.15
N TYR A 11 0.37 3.32 -15.06
CA TYR A 11 0.98 3.63 -13.78
C TYR A 11 1.78 2.45 -13.24
N THR A 12 2.79 2.76 -12.44
CA THR A 12 3.51 1.78 -11.62
C THR A 12 3.26 2.10 -10.14
N VAL A 13 2.72 1.13 -9.40
CA VAL A 13 2.36 1.25 -7.99
C VAL A 13 3.23 0.33 -7.16
N LEU A 14 3.84 0.88 -6.09
CA LEU A 14 4.55 0.09 -5.08
C LEU A 14 3.56 -0.36 -4.00
N LEU A 15 3.46 -1.68 -3.81
CA LEU A 15 2.77 -2.31 -2.68
C LEU A 15 3.80 -2.61 -1.60
N LEU A 16 3.87 -1.75 -0.57
CA LEU A 16 4.88 -1.80 0.48
C LEU A 16 4.29 -2.35 1.77
N ASN A 17 4.93 -3.36 2.34
CA ASN A 17 4.46 -4.07 3.52
C ASN A 17 5.52 -4.09 4.62
N GLY A 18 5.11 -3.72 5.82
CA GLY A 18 5.92 -3.67 7.04
C GLY A 18 6.06 -5.01 7.77
N PRO A 19 6.51 -4.95 9.02
CA PRO A 19 6.91 -6.12 9.78
C PRO A 19 5.76 -7.08 10.08
N ASN A 20 6.12 -8.37 10.15
CA ASN A 20 5.25 -9.50 10.49
C ASN A 20 4.12 -9.82 9.49
N LEU A 21 3.96 -9.06 8.42
CA LEU A 21 2.90 -9.31 7.42
C LEU A 21 3.16 -10.60 6.62
N GLN A 22 4.42 -11.05 6.50
CA GLN A 22 4.75 -12.35 5.92
C GLN A 22 4.18 -13.54 6.72
N LEU A 23 3.75 -13.31 7.98
CA LEU A 23 3.14 -14.33 8.85
C LEU A 23 1.61 -14.40 8.71
N LEU A 24 1.00 -13.61 7.83
CA LEU A 24 -0.43 -13.68 7.58
C LEU A 24 -0.84 -15.09 7.10
N GLY A 25 -2.00 -15.54 7.57
CA GLY A 25 -2.50 -16.90 7.31
C GLY A 25 -1.93 -17.98 8.21
N MET A 26 -0.79 -17.71 8.89
CA MET A 26 -0.17 -18.62 9.85
C MET A 26 -0.49 -18.22 11.29
N ARG A 27 -0.74 -16.93 11.55
CA ARG A 27 -0.96 -16.36 12.87
C ARG A 27 -2.44 -15.99 13.04
N GLU A 28 -3.07 -16.50 14.11
CA GLU A 28 -4.45 -16.20 14.51
C GLU A 28 -5.47 -16.30 13.37
N PRO A 29 -5.59 -17.47 12.69
CA PRO A 29 -6.47 -17.63 11.52
C PRO A 29 -7.95 -17.37 11.84
N GLU A 30 -8.33 -17.44 13.11
CA GLU A 30 -9.69 -17.15 13.59
C GLU A 30 -10.03 -15.66 13.53
N ILE A 31 -9.01 -14.77 13.61
CA ILE A 31 -9.18 -13.30 13.59
C ILE A 31 -8.93 -12.73 12.18
N TYR A 32 -7.86 -13.17 11.52
CA TYR A 32 -7.39 -12.61 10.24
C TYR A 32 -7.69 -13.51 9.03
N GLY A 33 -8.30 -14.70 9.24
CA GLY A 33 -8.54 -15.69 8.20
C GLY A 33 -7.27 -16.40 7.75
N ARG A 34 -7.40 -17.26 6.72
CA ARG A 34 -6.29 -18.04 6.14
C ARG A 34 -5.57 -17.33 5.00
N THR A 35 -5.98 -16.10 4.66
CA THR A 35 -5.41 -15.33 3.57
C THR A 35 -3.97 -14.94 3.90
N THR A 36 -3.04 -15.35 3.05
CA THR A 36 -1.61 -15.04 3.18
C THR A 36 -1.28 -13.70 2.54
N LEU A 37 -0.09 -13.14 2.82
CA LEU A 37 0.39 -11.96 2.13
C LEU A 37 0.54 -12.22 0.62
N ALA A 38 0.97 -13.41 0.23
CA ALA A 38 1.08 -13.79 -1.18
C ALA A 38 -0.28 -13.76 -1.90
N ASP A 39 -1.36 -14.21 -1.24
CA ASP A 39 -2.71 -14.13 -1.79
C ASP A 39 -3.15 -12.68 -1.98
N ILE A 40 -2.85 -11.81 -1.01
CA ILE A 40 -3.15 -10.37 -1.10
C ILE A 40 -2.39 -9.76 -2.29
N VAL A 41 -1.08 -10.00 -2.38
CA VAL A 41 -0.24 -9.50 -3.47
C VAL A 41 -0.76 -9.96 -4.83
N CYS A 42 -1.13 -11.23 -4.97
CA CYS A 42 -1.70 -11.78 -6.21
C CYS A 42 -2.97 -11.02 -6.61
N ARG A 43 -3.93 -10.89 -5.69
CA ARG A 43 -5.20 -10.17 -5.93
C ARG A 43 -4.98 -8.70 -6.30
N VAL A 44 -4.03 -8.02 -5.66
CA VAL A 44 -3.71 -6.62 -5.97
C VAL A 44 -3.07 -6.49 -7.35
N LYS A 45 -2.19 -7.42 -7.75
CA LYS A 45 -1.59 -7.46 -9.09
C LYS A 45 -2.63 -7.74 -10.19
N GLU A 46 -3.56 -8.65 -9.94
CA GLU A 46 -4.67 -8.95 -10.86
C GLU A 46 -5.53 -7.69 -11.08
N LEU A 47 -5.97 -7.06 -9.99
CA LEU A 47 -6.72 -5.81 -10.07
C LEU A 47 -5.91 -4.68 -10.73
N GLY A 48 -4.60 -4.62 -10.47
CA GLY A 48 -3.69 -3.68 -11.13
C GLY A 48 -3.73 -3.83 -12.65
N GLY A 49 -3.65 -5.08 -13.13
CA GLY A 49 -3.78 -5.37 -14.56
C GLY A 49 -5.10 -4.88 -15.16
N GLU A 50 -6.23 -5.07 -14.45
CA GLU A 50 -7.54 -4.57 -14.87
C GLU A 50 -7.59 -3.03 -14.93
N LEU A 51 -6.89 -2.34 -14.03
CA LEU A 51 -6.85 -0.89 -13.90
C LEU A 51 -5.73 -0.22 -14.71
N GLY A 52 -4.98 -0.99 -15.50
CA GLY A 52 -3.85 -0.46 -16.28
C GLY A 52 -2.62 -0.10 -15.45
N CYS A 53 -2.45 -0.74 -14.28
CA CYS A 53 -1.32 -0.53 -13.39
C CYS A 53 -0.38 -1.74 -13.36
N GLU A 54 0.92 -1.48 -13.31
CA GLU A 54 1.89 -2.44 -12.81
C GLU A 54 1.98 -2.33 -11.29
N VAL A 55 1.90 -3.45 -10.58
CA VAL A 55 2.09 -3.49 -9.13
C VAL A 55 3.39 -4.21 -8.81
N VAL A 56 4.31 -3.49 -8.19
CA VAL A 56 5.58 -4.02 -7.66
C VAL A 56 5.43 -4.16 -6.15
N ASP A 57 5.66 -5.35 -5.61
CA ASP A 57 5.52 -5.60 -4.18
C ASP A 57 6.87 -5.68 -3.46
N TYR A 58 6.89 -5.26 -2.20
CA TYR A 58 8.02 -5.38 -1.30
C TYR A 58 7.55 -5.54 0.14
N GLN A 59 8.19 -6.43 0.90
CA GLN A 59 7.95 -6.62 2.33
C GLN A 59 9.26 -6.67 3.09
N SER A 60 9.32 -6.03 4.25
CA SER A 60 10.45 -6.15 5.16
C SER A 60 10.04 -5.99 6.62
N ASN A 61 10.75 -6.72 7.49
CA ASN A 61 10.70 -6.53 8.94
C ASN A 61 11.68 -5.45 9.41
N VAL A 62 12.60 -5.03 8.56
CA VAL A 62 13.67 -4.08 8.89
C VAL A 62 13.26 -2.67 8.44
N GLU A 63 13.14 -1.75 9.40
CA GLU A 63 12.73 -0.37 9.16
C GLU A 63 13.58 0.33 8.10
N GLY A 64 14.92 0.21 8.20
CA GLY A 64 15.85 0.81 7.26
C GLY A 64 15.64 0.33 5.82
N PHE A 65 15.32 -0.94 5.61
CA PHE A 65 15.02 -1.45 4.27
C PHE A 65 13.73 -0.89 3.69
N LEU A 66 12.74 -0.59 4.52
CA LEU A 66 11.53 0.10 4.08
C LEU A 66 11.83 1.55 3.70
N VAL A 67 12.67 2.25 4.48
CA VAL A 67 13.14 3.61 4.16
C VAL A 67 13.89 3.63 2.84
N ASP A 68 14.84 2.71 2.64
CA ASP A 68 15.60 2.57 1.39
C ASP A 68 14.68 2.27 0.21
N ARG A 69 13.68 1.40 0.41
CA ARG A 69 12.71 1.06 -0.64
C ARG A 69 11.85 2.25 -1.06
N ILE A 70 11.45 3.12 -0.12
CA ILE A 70 10.73 4.37 -0.41
C ILE A 70 11.63 5.32 -1.21
N ALA A 71 12.89 5.49 -0.82
CA ALA A 71 13.85 6.32 -1.55
C ALA A 71 14.09 5.78 -2.98
N GLN A 72 14.21 4.47 -3.13
CA GLN A 72 14.36 3.81 -4.43
C GLN A 72 13.12 4.02 -5.32
N ALA A 73 11.91 4.04 -4.75
CA ALA A 73 10.67 4.29 -5.49
C ALA A 73 10.70 5.64 -6.23
N TYR A 74 11.32 6.66 -5.64
CA TYR A 74 11.53 7.96 -6.30
C TYR A 74 12.43 7.84 -7.55
N SER A 75 13.55 7.12 -7.43
CA SER A 75 14.49 6.90 -8.55
C SER A 75 13.86 6.07 -9.67
N GLU A 76 13.01 5.12 -9.32
CA GLU A 76 12.28 4.24 -10.26
C GLU A 76 11.07 4.93 -10.88
N LYS A 77 10.74 6.16 -10.47
CA LYS A 77 9.56 6.90 -10.94
C LYS A 77 8.25 6.16 -10.68
N ILE A 78 8.13 5.58 -9.49
CA ILE A 78 6.88 4.99 -9.02
C ILE A 78 5.81 6.08 -8.91
N ASP A 79 4.62 5.85 -9.46
CA ASP A 79 3.54 6.84 -9.52
C ASP A 79 2.74 6.91 -8.22
N GLY A 80 2.67 5.82 -7.45
CA GLY A 80 1.94 5.78 -6.20
C GLY A 80 2.37 4.66 -5.28
N ILE A 81 2.10 4.78 -3.99
CA ILE A 81 2.45 3.79 -2.97
C ILE A 81 1.18 3.37 -2.22
N ILE A 82 0.97 2.06 -2.08
CA ILE A 82 0.07 1.47 -1.10
C ILE A 82 0.95 0.95 0.02
N PHE A 83 0.81 1.49 1.21
CA PHE A 83 1.69 1.18 2.33
C PHE A 83 0.93 0.63 3.54
N ASN A 84 1.25 -0.59 3.93
CA ASN A 84 0.89 -1.12 5.24
C ASN A 84 2.13 -1.12 6.13
N PRO A 85 2.33 -0.09 6.96
CA PRO A 85 3.51 0.02 7.83
C PRO A 85 3.47 -0.98 9.00
N ALA A 86 2.34 -1.64 9.24
CA ALA A 86 2.10 -2.48 10.41
C ALA A 86 2.40 -1.71 11.72
N ALA A 87 3.18 -2.29 12.64
CA ALA A 87 3.49 -1.65 13.91
C ALA A 87 4.31 -0.35 13.75
N TYR A 88 5.07 -0.20 12.68
CA TYR A 88 5.87 1.02 12.45
C TYR A 88 5.04 2.28 12.24
N THR A 89 3.76 2.16 11.90
CA THR A 89 2.87 3.32 11.81
C THR A 89 2.83 4.12 13.12
N HIS A 90 3.00 3.43 14.27
CA HIS A 90 2.91 4.02 15.60
C HIS A 90 4.25 4.58 16.12
N THR A 91 5.39 4.22 15.51
CA THR A 91 6.72 4.46 16.08
C THR A 91 7.73 5.09 15.12
N SER A 92 7.55 4.95 13.80
CA SER A 92 8.60 5.32 12.86
C SER A 92 8.47 6.76 12.34
N VAL A 93 9.27 7.65 12.91
CA VAL A 93 9.50 8.98 12.33
C VAL A 93 10.29 8.86 11.02
N ALA A 94 11.21 7.88 10.91
CA ALA A 94 12.02 7.67 9.70
C ALA A 94 11.16 7.36 8.47
N LEU A 95 10.17 6.48 8.60
CA LEU A 95 9.24 6.17 7.50
C LEU A 95 8.35 7.37 7.14
N ARG A 96 7.86 8.11 8.15
CA ARG A 96 7.14 9.36 7.92
C ARG A 96 7.97 10.34 7.08
N ASP A 97 9.23 10.57 7.47
CA ASP A 97 10.10 11.51 6.81
C ASP A 97 10.48 11.05 5.40
N ALA A 98 10.69 9.75 5.19
CA ALA A 98 10.94 9.18 3.88
C ALA A 98 9.76 9.42 2.92
N LEU A 99 8.52 9.17 3.36
CA LEU A 99 7.31 9.43 2.56
C LEU A 99 7.16 10.93 2.25
N ALA A 100 7.38 11.79 3.25
CA ALA A 100 7.32 13.25 3.07
C ALA A 100 8.37 13.76 2.08
N ALA A 101 9.56 13.17 2.07
CA ALA A 101 10.66 13.56 1.20
C ALA A 101 10.39 13.22 -0.27
N VAL A 102 9.91 12.00 -0.57
CA VAL A 102 9.68 11.56 -1.94
C VAL A 102 8.43 12.16 -2.57
N LYS A 103 7.44 12.56 -1.77
CA LYS A 103 6.15 13.16 -2.19
C LYS A 103 5.36 12.30 -3.19
N ILE A 104 5.60 11.00 -3.21
CA ILE A 104 4.80 10.07 -4.01
C ILE A 104 3.43 9.89 -3.32
N PRO A 105 2.32 10.04 -4.03
CA PRO A 105 0.99 9.80 -3.48
C PRO A 105 0.89 8.45 -2.78
N THR A 106 0.59 8.44 -1.50
CA THR A 106 0.59 7.22 -0.66
C THR A 106 -0.77 7.02 -0.01
N VAL A 107 -1.32 5.80 -0.11
CA VAL A 107 -2.49 5.37 0.66
C VAL A 107 -2.03 4.39 1.74
N GLU A 108 -2.30 4.73 3.00
CA GLU A 108 -2.00 3.84 4.14
C GLU A 108 -3.08 2.77 4.28
N VAL A 109 -2.68 1.53 4.55
CA VAL A 109 -3.62 0.40 4.72
C VAL A 109 -3.34 -0.32 6.03
N HIS A 110 -4.43 -0.67 6.74
CA HIS A 110 -4.39 -1.57 7.89
C HIS A 110 -5.47 -2.63 7.74
N LEU A 111 -5.13 -3.90 7.98
CA LEU A 111 -6.08 -5.01 7.92
C LEU A 111 -7.18 -4.88 8.97
N SER A 112 -6.80 -4.51 10.21
CA SER A 112 -7.72 -4.28 11.32
C SER A 112 -8.09 -2.82 11.46
N ASN A 113 -9.22 -2.56 12.14
CA ASN A 113 -9.56 -1.21 12.59
C ASN A 113 -8.65 -0.84 13.77
N ILE A 114 -7.62 -0.02 13.50
CA ILE A 114 -6.63 0.40 14.52
C ILE A 114 -7.26 1.23 15.64
N ALA A 115 -8.37 1.95 15.36
CA ALA A 115 -9.07 2.75 16.38
C ALA A 115 -9.84 1.90 17.40
N SER A 116 -10.07 0.62 17.10
CA SER A 116 -10.72 -0.33 18.04
C SER A 116 -9.73 -1.15 18.85
N ARG A 117 -8.43 -0.93 18.70
CA ARG A 117 -7.36 -1.64 19.39
C ARG A 117 -6.87 -0.87 20.62
N ASP A 118 -5.77 -1.32 21.22
CA ASP A 118 -5.13 -0.66 22.36
C ASP A 118 -4.83 0.82 22.08
N GLU A 119 -4.96 1.68 23.07
CA GLU A 119 -4.83 3.14 22.96
C GLU A 119 -3.55 3.58 22.24
N PHE A 120 -2.40 2.93 22.51
CA PHE A 120 -1.13 3.26 21.86
C PHE A 120 -1.13 3.02 20.33
N ARG A 121 -2.15 2.30 19.81
CA ARG A 121 -2.32 2.04 18.37
C ARG A 121 -3.23 3.04 17.67
N HIS A 122 -3.84 3.97 18.39
CA HIS A 122 -4.75 4.94 17.79
C HIS A 122 -4.02 6.03 17.00
N ASN A 123 -2.73 6.23 17.25
CA ASN A 123 -1.95 7.25 16.56
C ASN A 123 -1.11 6.64 15.43
N SER A 124 -1.22 7.22 14.23
CA SER A 124 -0.35 6.93 13.11
C SER A 124 0.57 8.12 12.84
N LEU A 125 1.88 7.89 12.78
CA LEU A 125 2.87 8.89 12.39
C LEU A 125 2.95 9.04 10.86
N THR A 126 2.60 8.00 10.10
CA THR A 126 2.69 7.98 8.64
C THR A 126 1.42 8.53 7.96
N LEU A 127 0.26 8.45 8.61
CA LEU A 127 -0.99 8.95 8.06
C LEU A 127 -0.97 10.45 7.71
N PRO A 128 -0.42 11.37 8.52
CA PRO A 128 -0.40 12.80 8.20
C PRO A 128 0.35 13.16 6.91
N VAL A 129 1.19 12.26 6.38
CA VAL A 129 1.94 12.45 5.12
C VAL A 129 1.40 11.57 3.99
N SER A 130 0.32 10.85 4.23
CA SER A 130 -0.40 10.03 3.25
C SER A 130 -1.62 10.78 2.71
N LEU A 131 -2.15 10.36 1.56
CA LEU A 131 -3.43 10.87 1.02
C LEU A 131 -4.62 10.53 1.92
N GLY A 132 -4.56 9.38 2.56
CA GLY A 132 -5.60 8.87 3.43
C GLY A 132 -5.30 7.45 3.90
N VAL A 133 -6.23 6.88 4.67
CA VAL A 133 -6.10 5.54 5.24
C VAL A 133 -7.33 4.70 4.94
N ILE A 134 -7.11 3.40 4.70
CA ILE A 134 -8.13 2.37 4.64
C ILE A 134 -7.81 1.34 5.71
N ALA A 135 -8.69 1.19 6.70
CA ALA A 135 -8.46 0.34 7.85
C ALA A 135 -9.71 -0.48 8.21
N GLY A 136 -9.53 -1.72 8.66
CA GLY A 136 -10.60 -2.56 9.18
C GLY A 136 -11.30 -3.46 8.17
N PHE A 137 -10.90 -3.46 6.90
CA PHE A 137 -11.53 -4.24 5.83
C PHE A 137 -10.72 -5.50 5.45
N GLY A 138 -9.80 -5.94 6.31
CA GLY A 138 -8.95 -7.10 6.02
C GLY A 138 -8.18 -6.95 4.72
N ALA A 139 -8.05 -8.05 3.99
CA ALA A 139 -7.37 -8.08 2.69
C ALA A 139 -8.01 -7.18 1.63
N ASP A 140 -9.33 -6.98 1.69
CA ASP A 140 -10.04 -6.13 0.72
C ASP A 140 -9.63 -4.65 0.82
N GLY A 141 -9.09 -4.22 1.98
CA GLY A 141 -8.54 -2.89 2.17
C GLY A 141 -7.45 -2.54 1.15
N TYR A 142 -6.63 -3.51 0.75
CA TYR A 142 -5.60 -3.29 -0.27
C TYR A 142 -6.18 -3.05 -1.66
N LEU A 143 -7.25 -3.76 -2.01
CA LEU A 143 -7.94 -3.57 -3.30
C LEU A 143 -8.64 -2.21 -3.35
N LEU A 144 -9.27 -1.80 -2.24
CA LEU A 144 -9.86 -0.47 -2.10
C LEU A 144 -8.80 0.63 -2.21
N ALA A 145 -7.62 0.42 -1.60
CA ALA A 145 -6.50 1.36 -1.69
C ALA A 145 -6.00 1.53 -3.12
N LEU A 146 -5.87 0.44 -3.88
CA LEU A 146 -5.46 0.52 -5.28
C LEU A 146 -6.47 1.32 -6.12
N ARG A 147 -7.77 1.07 -5.97
CA ARG A 147 -8.82 1.83 -6.66
C ARG A 147 -8.78 3.31 -6.30
N ALA A 148 -8.63 3.64 -5.01
CA ALA A 148 -8.55 5.02 -4.54
C ALA A 148 -7.31 5.73 -5.11
N LEU A 149 -6.16 5.06 -5.10
CA LEU A 149 -4.90 5.60 -5.61
C LEU A 149 -4.95 5.85 -7.11
N VAL A 150 -5.44 4.89 -7.91
CA VAL A 150 -5.58 5.05 -9.37
C VAL A 150 -6.52 6.19 -9.70
N SER A 151 -7.67 6.27 -9.04
CA SER A 151 -8.61 7.39 -9.22
C SER A 151 -7.97 8.75 -8.89
N HIS A 152 -7.09 8.80 -7.88
CA HIS A 152 -6.35 10.01 -7.54
C HIS A 152 -5.36 10.40 -8.65
N LEU A 153 -4.57 9.46 -9.16
CA LEU A 153 -3.59 9.68 -10.23
C LEU A 153 -4.26 10.18 -11.52
N GLU A 154 -5.38 9.57 -11.93
CA GLU A 154 -6.15 9.99 -13.09
C GLU A 154 -6.67 11.43 -12.96
N LYS A 155 -7.17 11.81 -11.79
CA LYS A 155 -7.64 13.18 -11.54
C LYS A 155 -6.51 14.22 -11.58
N GLN A 156 -5.28 13.83 -11.21
CA GLN A 156 -4.13 14.72 -11.32
C GLN A 156 -3.73 14.98 -12.77
N GLU A 157 -3.73 13.97 -13.63
CA GLU A 157 -3.44 14.14 -15.05
C GLU A 157 -4.44 15.09 -15.73
N HIS A 158 -5.74 14.94 -15.43
CA HIS A 158 -6.78 15.82 -15.98
C HIS A 158 -6.69 17.28 -15.53
N LYS A 159 -5.94 17.59 -14.46
CA LYS A 159 -5.70 18.97 -14.02
C LYS A 159 -4.48 19.61 -14.71
N LEU A 160 -3.62 18.79 -15.30
CA LEU A 160 -2.40 19.23 -15.99
C LEU A 160 -2.57 19.31 -17.53
N SER A 161 -3.65 18.74 -18.05
CA SER A 161 -4.07 18.83 -19.46
C SER A 161 -5.05 19.98 -19.68
#